data_34aa297bc6dc82f69e68cf0b357c1666
#
_entry.id   34aa297bc6dc82f69e68cf0b357c1666
#
_cell.length_a   1.000
_cell.length_b   1.000
_cell.length_c   1.000
_cell.angle_alpha   90.00
_cell.angle_beta   90.00
_cell.angle_gamma   90.00
#
_symmetry.space_group_name_H-M   'P 1'
#
loop_
_entity.id
_entity.type
_entity.pdbx_description
1 polymer ?
#
loop_
_entity_poly.entity_id
_entity_poly.type
_entity_poly.pdbx_seq_one_letter_code
_entity_poly.pdbx_strand_id
1 'polypeptide(L)'
;EFALGPHVAALGLAFSSEGNRMGERYGRGAFIARHGSWNRKPPSGYDVVFVRFDERGNPLGKPVPVLGSFLNGDGETRGRPTWVEWAPDGGLLVRDDTAGFIWHVIDPKADPSPAIERNQGKSLDPQVELKGDPREAFTDEFAREFNPMGN
;
A
#
# COMPACT_ATOMS: atom_id res chain seq x y z
N GLU A 1 4.36 11.57 5.31
CA GLU A 1 3.21 11.23 4.48
C GLU A 1 3.66 10.66 3.13
N PHE A 2 2.85 9.77 2.53
CA PHE A 2 3.16 9.14 1.25
C PHE A 2 1.89 9.00 0.40
N ALA A 3 1.91 9.57 -0.82
CA ALA A 3 0.79 9.52 -1.73
C ALA A 3 0.79 8.23 -2.55
N LEU A 4 -0.26 7.42 -2.43
CA LEU A 4 -0.44 6.17 -3.17
C LEU A 4 -1.10 6.35 -4.54
N GLY A 5 -1.49 7.58 -4.87
CA GLY A 5 -2.24 7.92 -6.06
C GLY A 5 -3.74 8.09 -5.81
N PRO A 6 -4.46 8.71 -6.76
CA PRO A 6 -5.87 9.05 -6.60
C PRO A 6 -6.76 7.81 -6.72
N HIS A 7 -7.80 7.73 -5.88
CA HIS A 7 -8.87 6.73 -5.94
C HIS A 7 -8.41 5.26 -5.89
N VAL A 8 -7.26 4.98 -5.26
CA VAL A 8 -6.71 3.61 -5.21
C VAL A 8 -7.39 2.72 -4.17
N ALA A 9 -8.14 3.29 -3.23
CA ALA A 9 -8.78 2.58 -2.13
C ALA A 9 -7.79 1.66 -1.41
N ALA A 10 -6.84 2.24 -0.67
CA ALA A 10 -5.89 1.50 0.15
C ALA A 10 -6.62 0.92 1.36
N LEU A 11 -6.89 -0.38 1.37
CA LEU A 11 -7.70 -1.05 2.38
C LEU A 11 -6.88 -1.90 3.34
N GLY A 12 -5.87 -2.62 2.86
CA GLY A 12 -5.01 -3.48 3.67
C GLY A 12 -3.60 -2.93 3.81
N LEU A 13 -3.02 -3.06 4.99
CA LEU A 13 -1.64 -2.67 5.26
C LEU A 13 -0.97 -3.67 6.22
N ALA A 14 0.23 -4.13 5.85
CA ALA A 14 1.10 -4.92 6.71
C ALA A 14 2.53 -4.39 6.64
N PHE A 15 3.16 -4.16 7.78
CA PHE A 15 4.58 -3.83 7.81
C PHE A 15 5.43 -5.06 7.57
N SER A 16 6.62 -4.87 7.04
CA SER A 16 7.62 -5.95 6.95
C SER A 16 7.85 -6.56 8.33
N SER A 17 7.97 -7.88 8.38
CA SER A 17 8.21 -8.64 9.60
C SER A 17 9.47 -9.49 9.48
N GLU A 18 10.05 -9.82 10.61
CA GLU A 18 11.10 -10.83 10.73
C GLU A 18 10.60 -12.17 10.18
N GLY A 19 11.46 -12.91 9.52
CA GLY A 19 11.16 -14.21 8.96
C GLY A 19 10.34 -14.18 7.66
N ASN A 20 10.03 -12.98 7.12
CA ASN A 20 9.33 -12.93 5.84
C ASN A 20 10.22 -13.49 4.71
N ARG A 21 9.60 -14.10 3.72
CA ARG A 21 10.25 -14.71 2.56
C ARG A 21 9.86 -13.99 1.26
N MET A 22 9.86 -12.68 1.30
CA MET A 22 9.58 -11.85 0.13
C MET A 22 10.84 -11.41 -0.61
N GLY A 23 12.03 -11.70 -0.07
CA GLY A 23 13.33 -11.31 -0.61
C GLY A 23 13.79 -9.93 -0.15
N GLU A 24 15.09 -9.65 -0.32
CA GLU A 24 15.76 -8.42 0.15
C GLU A 24 15.14 -7.13 -0.35
N ARG A 25 14.55 -7.18 -1.54
CA ARG A 25 13.85 -6.06 -2.16
C ARG A 25 12.74 -5.49 -1.27
N TYR A 26 12.16 -6.32 -0.41
CA TYR A 26 11.03 -6.01 0.45
C TYR A 26 11.40 -6.00 1.93
N GLY A 27 12.57 -5.47 2.24
CA GLY A 27 13.07 -5.38 3.61
C GLY A 27 12.23 -4.48 4.51
N ARG A 28 12.70 -3.29 4.84
CA ARG A 28 11.96 -2.35 5.72
C ARG A 28 10.92 -1.55 4.94
N GLY A 29 9.64 -1.65 5.33
CA GLY A 29 8.56 -0.93 4.69
C GLY A 29 7.18 -1.47 5.01
N ALA A 30 6.21 -1.14 4.15
CA ALA A 30 4.84 -1.59 4.27
C ALA A 30 4.29 -2.12 2.94
N PHE A 31 3.60 -3.24 3.00
CA PHE A 31 2.79 -3.81 1.93
C PHE A 31 1.39 -3.21 2.00
N ILE A 32 0.88 -2.72 0.88
CA ILE A 32 -0.40 -2.02 0.83
C ILE A 32 -1.25 -2.61 -0.27
N ALA A 33 -2.42 -3.14 0.09
CA ALA A 33 -3.42 -3.58 -0.85
C ALA A 33 -4.22 -2.39 -1.35
N ARG A 34 -4.15 -2.12 -2.65
CA ARG A 34 -4.92 -1.09 -3.34
C ARG A 34 -6.06 -1.73 -4.09
N HIS A 35 -7.25 -1.65 -3.51
CA HIS A 35 -8.47 -2.27 -4.05
C HIS A 35 -8.84 -1.77 -5.45
N GLY A 36 -8.50 -0.53 -5.73
CA GLY A 36 -8.69 0.09 -7.02
C GLY A 36 -9.94 0.96 -7.12
N SER A 37 -9.91 1.84 -8.10
CA SER A 37 -10.97 2.79 -8.38
C SER A 37 -12.25 2.09 -8.89
N TRP A 38 -13.41 2.70 -8.65
CA TRP A 38 -14.67 2.21 -9.21
C TRP A 38 -15.25 3.16 -10.28
N ASN A 39 -14.89 4.44 -10.23
CA ASN A 39 -15.41 5.45 -11.15
C ASN A 39 -14.29 6.40 -11.61
N ARG A 40 -13.24 5.83 -12.20
CA ARG A 40 -12.11 6.60 -12.72
C ARG A 40 -11.66 6.06 -14.08
N LYS A 41 -11.33 6.96 -14.99
CA LYS A 41 -10.73 6.65 -16.30
C LYS A 41 -9.42 7.43 -16.48
N PRO A 42 -8.28 6.74 -16.71
CA PRO A 42 -8.11 5.29 -16.63
C PRO A 42 -8.24 4.79 -15.18
N PRO A 43 -8.55 3.51 -14.97
CA PRO A 43 -8.58 2.90 -13.64
C PRO A 43 -7.23 3.01 -12.93
N SER A 44 -7.22 2.99 -11.58
CA SER A 44 -6.01 3.06 -10.76
C SER A 44 -6.08 2.14 -9.56
N GLY A 45 -4.93 1.66 -9.08
CA GLY A 45 -4.86 0.63 -8.05
C GLY A 45 -4.98 -0.77 -8.66
N TYR A 46 -5.71 -1.67 -8.00
CA TYR A 46 -5.89 -3.08 -8.39
C TYR A 46 -4.59 -3.88 -8.28
N ASP A 47 -3.87 -3.68 -7.19
CA ASP A 47 -2.58 -4.32 -6.96
C ASP A 47 -2.19 -4.31 -5.48
N VAL A 48 -1.11 -4.97 -5.17
CA VAL A 48 -0.39 -4.80 -3.91
C VAL A 48 0.94 -4.13 -4.22
N VAL A 49 1.25 -3.08 -3.51
CA VAL A 49 2.52 -2.37 -3.61
C VAL A 49 3.26 -2.39 -2.28
N PHE A 50 4.56 -2.19 -2.36
CA PHE A 50 5.45 -2.04 -1.23
C PHE A 50 6.01 -0.63 -1.19
N VAL A 51 5.89 0.05 -0.06
CA VAL A 51 6.50 1.35 0.21
C VAL A 51 7.68 1.12 1.13
N ARG A 52 8.88 1.43 0.66
CA ARG A 52 10.12 1.32 1.44
C ARG A 52 10.22 2.46 2.44
N PHE A 53 10.83 2.19 3.59
CA PHE A 53 11.14 3.18 4.60
C PHE A 53 12.64 3.25 4.88
N ASP A 54 13.10 4.46 5.23
CA ASP A 54 14.44 4.66 5.78
C ASP A 54 14.50 4.20 7.26
N GLU A 55 15.67 4.37 7.89
CA GLU A 55 15.87 4.01 9.30
C GLU A 55 15.02 4.85 10.26
N ARG A 56 14.55 6.00 9.85
CA ARG A 56 13.70 6.90 10.63
C ARG A 56 12.21 6.63 10.42
N GLY A 57 11.87 5.73 9.47
CA GLY A 57 10.49 5.43 9.10
C GLY A 57 9.90 6.38 8.04
N ASN A 58 10.73 7.20 7.39
CA ASN A 58 10.26 8.01 6.29
C ASN A 58 10.13 7.17 5.02
N PRO A 59 9.08 7.37 4.22
CA PRO A 59 8.91 6.66 2.98
C PRO A 59 9.96 7.07 1.94
N LEU A 60 10.44 6.09 1.17
CA LEU A 60 11.49 6.25 0.17
C LEU A 60 11.00 5.94 -1.25
N GLY A 61 11.16 6.91 -2.13
CA GLY A 61 10.99 6.73 -3.57
C GLY A 61 9.55 6.41 -3.98
N LYS A 62 9.40 5.66 -5.07
CA LYS A 62 8.09 5.24 -5.59
C LYS A 62 7.68 3.89 -5.00
N PRO A 63 6.36 3.58 -4.94
CA PRO A 63 5.90 2.25 -4.56
C PRO A 63 6.49 1.17 -5.49
N VAL A 64 6.88 0.05 -4.91
CA VAL A 64 7.41 -1.11 -5.63
C VAL A 64 6.28 -2.11 -5.85
N PRO A 65 6.02 -2.59 -7.08
CA PRO A 65 5.00 -3.61 -7.31
C PRO A 65 5.32 -4.93 -6.59
N VAL A 66 4.30 -5.54 -6.01
CA VAL A 66 4.38 -6.85 -5.33
C VAL A 66 3.51 -7.87 -6.05
N LEU A 67 2.22 -7.60 -6.17
CA LEU A 67 1.25 -8.44 -6.84
C LEU A 67 0.35 -7.53 -7.69
N GLY A 68 0.18 -7.85 -8.97
CA GLY A 68 -0.54 -6.98 -9.88
C GLY A 68 -1.12 -7.74 -11.06
N SER A 69 -1.34 -7.02 -12.18
CA SER A 69 -1.97 -7.55 -13.40
C SER A 69 -3.43 -7.95 -13.20
N PHE A 70 -4.10 -7.38 -12.21
CA PHE A 70 -5.53 -7.59 -12.01
C PHE A 70 -6.43 -6.79 -12.96
N LEU A 71 -5.85 -5.84 -13.71
CA LEU A 71 -6.53 -5.19 -14.84
C LEU A 71 -6.05 -5.80 -16.15
N ASN A 72 -6.98 -6.15 -17.03
CA ASN A 72 -6.67 -6.49 -18.40
C ASN A 72 -6.55 -5.22 -19.28
N GLY A 73 -6.17 -5.40 -20.56
CA GLY A 73 -6.04 -4.29 -21.51
C GLY A 73 -7.35 -3.54 -21.80
N ASP A 74 -8.49 -4.16 -21.53
CA ASP A 74 -9.82 -3.61 -21.76
C ASP A 74 -10.37 -2.89 -20.51
N GLY A 75 -9.60 -2.87 -19.42
CA GLY A 75 -9.98 -2.24 -18.15
C GLY A 75 -10.92 -3.08 -17.29
N GLU A 76 -11.10 -4.36 -17.61
CA GLU A 76 -11.83 -5.30 -16.76
C GLU A 76 -10.92 -5.79 -15.64
N THR A 77 -11.48 -5.96 -14.46
CA THR A 77 -10.72 -6.47 -13.31
C THR A 77 -10.86 -7.96 -13.14
N ARG A 78 -9.74 -8.61 -12.83
CA ARG A 78 -9.65 -10.04 -12.47
C ARG A 78 -9.50 -10.25 -10.97
N GLY A 79 -9.30 -9.19 -10.22
CA GLY A 79 -9.15 -9.22 -8.78
C GLY A 79 -9.04 -7.82 -8.19
N ARG A 80 -9.40 -7.71 -6.91
CA ARG A 80 -9.36 -6.47 -6.14
C ARG A 80 -8.86 -6.76 -4.72
N PRO A 81 -7.56 -6.56 -4.46
CA PRO A 81 -6.97 -6.81 -3.15
C PRO A 81 -7.60 -5.97 -2.05
N THR A 82 -7.95 -6.58 -0.92
CA THR A 82 -8.59 -5.91 0.22
C THR A 82 -7.75 -5.94 1.49
N TRP A 83 -6.97 -7.00 1.69
CA TRP A 83 -6.24 -7.23 2.92
C TRP A 83 -4.90 -7.89 2.66
N VAL A 84 -3.93 -7.61 3.52
CA VAL A 84 -2.61 -8.26 3.51
C VAL A 84 -2.22 -8.67 4.91
N GLU A 85 -1.66 -9.89 5.05
CA GLU A 85 -1.22 -10.43 6.32
C GLU A 85 -0.10 -11.45 6.11
N TRP A 86 0.66 -11.75 7.15
CA TRP A 86 1.73 -12.72 7.09
C TRP A 86 1.24 -14.13 7.35
N ALA A 87 1.61 -15.06 6.48
CA ALA A 87 1.48 -16.49 6.73
C ALA A 87 2.57 -16.98 7.69
N PRO A 88 2.35 -18.08 8.41
CA PRO A 88 3.36 -18.65 9.32
C PRO A 88 4.68 -19.05 8.66
N ASP A 89 4.67 -19.30 7.36
CA ASP A 89 5.85 -19.66 6.57
C ASP A 89 6.63 -18.44 6.04
N GLY A 90 6.20 -17.22 6.39
CA GLY A 90 6.81 -15.96 5.95
C GLY A 90 6.34 -15.45 4.59
N GLY A 91 5.37 -16.11 3.96
CA GLY A 91 4.69 -15.60 2.77
C GLY A 91 3.68 -14.51 3.10
N LEU A 92 3.33 -13.70 2.11
CA LEU A 92 2.29 -12.67 2.24
C LEU A 92 0.95 -13.22 1.75
N LEU A 93 -0.05 -13.25 2.61
CA LEU A 93 -1.43 -13.55 2.24
C LEU A 93 -2.12 -12.29 1.77
N VAL A 94 -2.74 -12.35 0.61
CA VAL A 94 -3.51 -11.24 0.03
C VAL A 94 -4.93 -11.70 -0.22
N ARG A 95 -5.87 -11.10 0.47
CA ARG A 95 -7.30 -11.35 0.25
C ARG A 95 -7.79 -10.56 -0.96
N ASP A 96 -8.56 -11.23 -1.81
CA ASP A 96 -9.17 -10.68 -3.01
C ASP A 96 -10.70 -10.91 -2.95
N ASP A 97 -11.48 -9.84 -2.94
CA ASP A 97 -12.93 -9.95 -2.79
C ASP A 97 -13.66 -10.17 -4.12
N THR A 98 -13.06 -9.81 -5.25
CA THR A 98 -13.68 -10.01 -6.57
C THR A 98 -13.44 -11.41 -7.09
N ALA A 99 -12.20 -11.90 -7.02
CA ALA A 99 -11.87 -13.25 -7.46
C ALA A 99 -12.28 -14.33 -6.43
N GLY A 100 -12.54 -13.93 -5.17
CA GLY A 100 -12.87 -14.85 -4.09
C GLY A 100 -11.70 -15.73 -3.64
N PHE A 101 -10.47 -15.27 -3.85
CA PHE A 101 -9.23 -15.97 -3.53
C PHE A 101 -8.51 -15.36 -2.35
N ILE A 102 -7.65 -16.16 -1.74
CA ILE A 102 -6.54 -15.72 -0.91
C ILE A 102 -5.26 -16.10 -1.65
N TRP A 103 -4.54 -15.10 -2.11
CA TRP A 103 -3.25 -15.29 -2.78
C TRP A 103 -2.17 -15.48 -1.72
N HIS A 104 -1.34 -16.51 -1.90
CA HIS A 104 -0.12 -16.71 -1.11
C HIS A 104 1.08 -16.31 -1.97
N VAL A 105 1.74 -15.23 -1.57
CA VAL A 105 2.86 -14.62 -2.31
C VAL A 105 4.15 -14.85 -1.55
N ILE A 106 5.12 -15.48 -2.20
CA ILE A 106 6.41 -15.83 -1.63
C ILE A 106 7.48 -15.84 -2.73
N ASP A 107 8.70 -15.46 -2.41
CA ASP A 107 9.86 -15.79 -3.23
C ASP A 107 10.40 -17.16 -2.78
N PRO A 108 10.26 -18.21 -3.58
CA PRO A 108 10.67 -19.56 -3.19
C PRO A 108 12.19 -19.70 -2.98
N LYS A 109 12.97 -18.71 -3.42
CA LYS A 109 14.43 -18.69 -3.31
C LYS A 109 14.92 -17.78 -2.17
N ALA A 110 14.01 -16.99 -1.58
CA ALA A 110 14.39 -16.10 -0.50
C ALA A 110 14.61 -16.88 0.81
N ASP A 111 15.69 -16.60 1.47
CA ASP A 111 15.86 -16.96 2.87
C ASP A 111 14.94 -16.10 3.75
N PRO A 112 14.53 -16.62 4.94
CA PRO A 112 13.80 -15.81 5.89
C PRO A 112 14.53 -14.52 6.22
N SER A 113 13.85 -13.39 6.22
CA SER A 113 14.46 -12.10 6.53
C SER A 113 14.98 -12.07 7.97
N PRO A 114 16.11 -11.39 8.23
CA PRO A 114 16.58 -11.14 9.59
C PRO A 114 15.57 -10.26 10.35
N ALA A 115 15.82 -10.11 11.66
CA ALA A 115 15.05 -9.19 12.49
C ALA A 115 15.07 -7.79 11.88
N ILE A 116 13.88 -7.23 11.70
CA ILE A 116 13.72 -5.86 11.22
C ILE A 116 13.67 -4.98 12.47
N GLU A 117 14.74 -4.24 12.71
CA GLU A 117 14.77 -3.29 13.82
C GLU A 117 13.59 -2.32 13.68
N ARG A 118 12.68 -2.42 14.64
CA ARG A 118 11.63 -1.43 14.77
C ARG A 118 12.29 -0.11 15.16
N ASN A 119 11.88 0.96 14.54
CA ASN A 119 12.25 2.29 14.98
C ASN A 119 11.84 2.41 16.46
N GLN A 120 12.82 2.34 17.37
CA GLN A 120 12.57 2.39 18.82
C GLN A 120 12.24 3.83 19.19
N GLY A 121 11.04 4.30 18.73
CA GLY A 121 10.40 5.46 19.30
C GLY A 121 11.25 6.73 19.42
N LYS A 122 12.24 6.94 18.57
CA LYS A 122 12.64 8.30 18.26
C LYS A 122 11.44 8.92 17.57
N SER A 123 10.57 9.46 18.41
CA SER A 123 9.46 10.30 18.02
C SER A 123 9.86 11.04 16.76
N LEU A 124 9.13 10.84 15.67
CA LEU A 124 9.08 11.84 14.62
C LEU A 124 8.90 13.14 15.38
N ASP A 125 9.85 14.05 15.25
CA ASP A 125 9.83 15.31 15.95
C ASP A 125 8.38 15.84 15.91
N PRO A 126 7.69 16.00 17.04
CA PRO A 126 6.29 16.41 17.06
C PRO A 126 6.07 17.82 16.51
N GLN A 127 7.07 18.39 15.91
CA GLN A 127 7.12 19.74 15.32
C GLN A 127 6.37 19.88 14.00
N VAL A 128 5.74 18.88 13.48
CA VAL A 128 4.62 19.13 12.56
C VAL A 128 3.39 19.38 13.41
N GLU A 129 3.35 20.51 14.09
CA GLU A 129 2.08 21.10 14.47
C GLU A 129 1.26 21.23 13.19
N LEU A 130 0.27 20.39 13.03
CA LEU A 130 -0.80 20.61 12.08
C LEU A 130 -1.49 21.91 12.54
N LYS A 131 -1.00 23.05 12.07
CA LYS A 131 -1.62 24.35 12.31
C LYS A 131 -2.94 24.35 11.55
N GLY A 132 -4.02 24.17 12.27
CA GLY A 132 -5.37 24.20 11.75
C GLY A 132 -6.12 22.89 11.97
N ASP A 133 -7.44 22.92 11.87
CA ASP A 133 -8.28 21.74 11.84
C ASP A 133 -7.96 20.96 10.56
N PRO A 134 -7.57 19.65 10.63
CA PRO A 134 -7.36 18.84 9.44
C PRO A 134 -8.55 18.83 8.47
N ARG A 135 -9.75 19.14 8.97
CA ARG A 135 -10.96 19.29 8.16
C ARG A 135 -10.98 20.58 7.35
N GLU A 136 -10.23 21.62 7.77
CA GLU A 136 -10.08 22.87 7.02
C GLU A 136 -9.09 22.74 5.86
N ALA A 137 -8.18 21.76 5.91
CA ALA A 137 -7.30 21.46 4.78
C ALA A 137 -8.05 20.80 3.59
N PHE A 138 -9.27 20.35 3.81
CA PHE A 138 -10.23 19.96 2.77
C PHE A 138 -11.11 21.14 2.39
N THR A 139 -10.49 22.29 2.10
CA THR A 139 -11.21 23.45 1.61
C THR A 139 -11.85 23.17 0.25
N ASP A 140 -12.89 23.92 -0.08
CA ASP A 140 -13.60 23.88 -1.37
C ASP A 140 -12.67 23.89 -2.60
N GLU A 141 -11.46 24.39 -2.47
CA GLU A 141 -10.45 24.45 -3.52
C GLU A 141 -9.90 23.06 -3.85
N PHE A 142 -9.61 22.25 -2.82
CA PHE A 142 -9.20 20.84 -2.99
C PHE A 142 -10.35 20.01 -3.55
N ALA A 143 -11.57 20.23 -3.08
CA ALA A 143 -12.76 19.56 -3.59
C ALA A 143 -13.04 19.90 -5.07
N ARG A 144 -12.78 21.14 -5.50
CA ARG A 144 -12.93 21.57 -6.88
C ARG A 144 -11.88 21.00 -7.82
N GLU A 145 -10.65 20.86 -7.36
CA GLU A 145 -9.54 20.29 -8.15
C GLU A 145 -9.75 18.78 -8.41
N PHE A 146 -10.40 18.07 -7.48
CA PHE A 146 -10.67 16.62 -7.57
C PHE A 146 -12.08 16.24 -8.02
N ASN A 147 -13.00 17.18 -8.15
CA ASN A 147 -14.34 16.95 -8.69
C ASN A 147 -14.68 17.91 -9.85
N PRO A 148 -14.05 17.76 -11.02
CA PRO A 148 -14.31 18.62 -12.17
C PRO A 148 -15.73 18.45 -12.77
N MET A 149 -16.56 17.56 -12.21
CA MET A 149 -17.94 17.28 -12.65
C MET A 149 -18.97 17.58 -11.56
N GLY A 150 -18.61 18.41 -10.59
CA GLY A 150 -19.56 18.88 -9.59
C GLY A 150 -20.61 19.79 -10.21
N ASN A 151 -21.85 19.35 -10.21
CA ASN A 151 -23.02 20.22 -10.29
C ASN A 151 -23.14 21.02 -9.02
#